data_b9fce2d9fc30109ebd9a2a9b9a105362
#
_entry.id   b9fce2d9fc30109ebd9a2a9b9a105362
#
_cell.length_a   1.000
_cell.length_b   1.000
_cell.length_c   1.000
_cell.angle_alpha   90.00
_cell.angle_beta   90.00
_cell.angle_gamma   90.00
#
_symmetry.space_group_name_H-M   'P 1'
#
loop_
_entity.id
_entity.type
_entity.pdbx_description
1 polymer ?
#
loop_
_entity_poly.entity_id
_entity_poly.type
_entity_poly.pdbx_seq_one_letter_code
_entity_poly.pdbx_strand_id
1 'polypeptide(L)'
;MDQIGRYEIIEKIGFGGTAIVYKARDPQISRTLAIKVLREERCQDKEYRRRFLREAKAVGILSHPNIVTIYDVGEVDNTPYIAMELLEGETLDETMKHEGKVPLENALHWGIQLADALSYAHSNGIVHRDIKPSNIIISKDKNGIKITDFGIAHLDEADVTQHTQLGEVLGTPQYMSPEQVLGKTADARSDLFSAGVILYQLLTGKKPFQADTLATLLFQIATENPEPIGQIAPELPGTLKQTIDKLLKKKPEKRFQSGAELKHALQTSLNIINESNQSEQEHHSLPIKLKWSLIMSFIVSITLAVCGSYYYQLQKETMLNQVYQYGASLSKFIASETAEEVLSEDWANIELFVLDNVNKQDLKYLKILDHNNIIRGSNADNELGSSYKNIKPVLREEVFSQIQIKHYLHQNELTLDLSAPIIFQTTEIGRIHLGLSQKPVENLSQQMLWALSIIAITTILAVSFSTYMLGRQVSRPISTINRAMKEIEKGHYSYRISTKRHDEFGQLFNAFDNMAVKIQEEDEKKSSKS
;
A
#
# COMPACT_ATOMS: atom_id res chain seq x y z
N MET A 1 16.70 7.83 53.43
CA MET A 1 16.46 9.27 53.23
C MET A 1 15.06 9.38 52.70
N ASP A 2 14.12 9.85 53.54
CA ASP A 2 12.69 9.77 53.19
C ASP A 2 12.18 11.07 52.56
N GLN A 3 12.98 12.16 52.66
CA GLN A 3 12.62 13.48 52.15
C GLN A 3 13.86 14.30 51.76
N ILE A 4 13.73 15.12 50.70
CA ILE A 4 14.73 16.12 50.28
C ILE A 4 14.00 17.45 50.08
N GLY A 5 14.27 18.42 50.96
CA GLY A 5 13.50 19.66 50.99
C GLY A 5 12.02 19.38 51.21
N ARG A 6 11.17 19.83 50.26
CA ARG A 6 9.71 19.55 50.28
C ARG A 6 9.32 18.22 49.62
N TYR A 7 10.24 17.53 48.97
CA TYR A 7 9.96 16.37 48.11
C TYR A 7 10.04 15.06 48.90
N GLU A 8 9.01 14.25 48.84
CA GLU A 8 8.93 12.92 49.43
C GLU A 8 9.61 11.90 48.46
N ILE A 9 10.61 11.17 48.95
CA ILE A 9 11.33 10.16 48.16
C ILE A 9 10.52 8.88 48.08
N ILE A 10 10.28 8.40 46.88
CA ILE A 10 9.54 7.15 46.63
C ILE A 10 10.53 5.99 46.45
N GLU A 11 11.48 6.13 45.52
CA GLU A 11 12.45 5.07 45.20
C GLU A 11 13.69 5.67 44.54
N LYS A 12 14.81 4.94 44.59
CA LYS A 12 16.03 5.27 43.83
C LYS A 12 15.93 4.68 42.43
N ILE A 13 16.04 5.55 41.43
CA ILE A 13 15.90 5.16 40.00
C ILE A 13 17.21 5.23 39.20
N GLY A 14 18.27 5.89 39.72
CA GLY A 14 19.55 5.97 39.03
C GLY A 14 20.70 6.19 40.02
N PHE A 15 21.90 5.67 39.61
CA PHE A 15 23.14 5.86 40.36
C PHE A 15 24.26 6.20 39.40
N GLY A 16 24.79 7.41 39.49
CA GLY A 16 25.90 7.88 38.68
C GLY A 16 27.17 8.19 39.51
N GLY A 17 28.27 8.46 38.82
CA GLY A 17 29.57 8.79 39.48
C GLY A 17 29.52 10.05 40.33
N THR A 18 28.66 11.03 40.02
CA THR A 18 28.58 12.33 40.66
C THR A 18 27.31 12.56 41.46
N ALA A 19 26.19 11.92 41.07
CA ALA A 19 24.88 12.15 41.65
C ALA A 19 24.04 10.87 41.70
N ILE A 20 23.02 10.89 42.59
CA ILE A 20 21.99 9.85 42.69
C ILE A 20 20.68 10.44 42.21
N VAL A 21 19.91 9.67 41.44
CA VAL A 21 18.58 10.09 40.96
C VAL A 21 17.50 9.29 41.68
N TYR A 22 16.55 10.00 42.27
CA TYR A 22 15.39 9.44 42.97
C TYR A 22 14.10 9.83 42.23
N LYS A 23 13.14 8.92 42.22
CA LYS A 23 11.75 9.23 41.96
C LYS A 23 11.14 9.81 43.24
N ALA A 24 10.50 10.94 43.14
CA ALA A 24 9.97 11.66 44.27
C ALA A 24 8.58 12.25 43.94
N ARG A 25 7.87 12.68 44.99
CA ARG A 25 6.59 13.37 44.88
C ARG A 25 6.71 14.76 45.46
N ASP A 26 6.21 15.76 44.76
CA ASP A 26 5.96 17.09 45.32
C ASP A 26 4.58 17.12 45.99
N PRO A 27 4.48 17.17 47.30
CA PRO A 27 3.20 17.13 47.99
C PRO A 27 2.36 18.40 47.79
N GLN A 28 2.97 19.54 47.44
CA GLN A 28 2.25 20.82 47.25
C GLN A 28 1.40 20.82 45.98
N ILE A 29 1.88 20.15 44.92
CA ILE A 29 1.20 20.08 43.61
C ILE A 29 0.82 18.66 43.20
N SER A 30 1.03 17.68 44.11
CA SER A 30 0.75 16.24 43.87
C SER A 30 1.39 15.69 42.61
N ARG A 31 2.58 16.18 42.22
CA ARG A 31 3.31 15.75 41.01
C ARG A 31 4.43 14.78 41.34
N THR A 32 4.50 13.70 40.60
CA THR A 32 5.68 12.81 40.59
C THR A 32 6.75 13.37 39.66
N LEU A 33 8.02 13.35 40.13
CA LEU A 33 9.15 13.95 39.44
C LEU A 33 10.44 13.18 39.75
N ALA A 34 11.54 13.49 39.05
CA ALA A 34 12.86 13.00 39.36
C ALA A 34 13.66 14.04 40.15
N ILE A 35 14.38 13.60 41.17
CA ILE A 35 15.32 14.45 41.89
C ILE A 35 16.74 13.91 41.76
N LYS A 36 17.62 14.71 41.19
CA LYS A 36 19.05 14.42 41.08
C LYS A 36 19.77 15.10 42.22
N VAL A 37 20.43 14.33 43.07
CA VAL A 37 21.09 14.77 44.31
C VAL A 37 22.57 14.55 44.18
N LEU A 38 23.36 15.55 44.49
CA LEU A 38 24.82 15.44 44.52
C LEU A 38 25.27 14.45 45.59
N ARG A 39 26.25 13.57 45.26
CA ARG A 39 26.78 12.61 46.24
C ARG A 39 27.53 13.31 47.34
N GLU A 40 27.45 12.74 48.57
CA GLU A 40 28.04 13.31 49.80
C GLU A 40 29.55 13.58 49.65
N GLU A 41 30.28 12.68 48.97
CA GLU A 41 31.72 12.84 48.75
C GLU A 41 32.05 14.09 47.91
N ARG A 42 31.15 14.50 47.00
CA ARG A 42 31.26 15.69 46.16
C ARG A 42 30.70 16.95 46.83
N CYS A 43 29.87 16.81 47.87
CA CYS A 43 29.32 17.92 48.61
C CYS A 43 30.35 18.66 49.47
N GLN A 44 31.51 18.05 49.77
CA GLN A 44 32.56 18.67 50.51
C GLN A 44 33.30 19.77 49.73
N ASP A 45 33.31 19.68 48.40
CA ASP A 45 33.87 20.69 47.53
C ASP A 45 32.89 21.83 47.26
N LYS A 46 33.14 23.02 47.86
CA LYS A 46 32.29 24.22 47.72
C LYS A 46 32.22 24.71 46.28
N GLU A 47 33.28 24.57 45.50
CA GLU A 47 33.34 25.03 44.13
C GLU A 47 32.51 24.10 43.22
N TYR A 48 32.60 22.78 43.43
CA TYR A 48 31.81 21.79 42.72
C TYR A 48 30.31 21.97 42.98
N ARG A 49 29.90 22.19 44.23
CA ARG A 49 28.48 22.50 44.58
C ARG A 49 27.96 23.75 43.85
N ARG A 50 28.76 24.85 43.89
CA ARG A 50 28.39 26.10 43.23
C ARG A 50 28.25 25.95 41.72
N ARG A 51 29.11 25.19 41.07
CA ARG A 51 29.05 24.87 39.62
C ARG A 51 27.78 24.08 39.32
N PHE A 52 27.52 22.98 40.05
CA PHE A 52 26.33 22.14 39.89
C PHE A 52 25.03 22.97 39.93
N LEU A 53 24.87 23.84 40.89
CA LEU A 53 23.73 24.71 41.01
C LEU A 53 23.63 25.78 39.91
N ARG A 54 24.78 26.35 39.49
CA ARG A 54 24.85 27.36 38.45
C ARG A 54 24.48 26.79 37.08
N GLU A 55 25.01 25.63 36.74
CA GLU A 55 24.70 24.95 35.48
C GLU A 55 23.26 24.48 35.41
N ALA A 56 22.74 23.91 36.51
CA ALA A 56 21.33 23.56 36.61
C ALA A 56 20.40 24.75 36.37
N LYS A 57 20.74 25.93 36.97
CA LYS A 57 19.98 27.17 36.76
C LYS A 57 20.04 27.66 35.32
N ALA A 58 21.20 27.54 34.65
CA ALA A 58 21.35 27.92 33.25
C ALA A 58 20.48 27.04 32.34
N VAL A 59 20.45 25.72 32.58
CA VAL A 59 19.62 24.78 31.82
C VAL A 59 18.13 24.94 32.15
N GLY A 60 17.80 25.40 33.37
CA GLY A 60 16.42 25.60 33.82
C GLY A 60 15.62 26.63 33.00
N ILE A 61 16.26 27.46 32.17
CA ILE A 61 15.58 28.39 31.28
C ILE A 61 15.11 27.72 29.98
N LEU A 62 15.63 26.50 29.66
CA LEU A 62 15.28 25.79 28.44
C LEU A 62 13.91 25.13 28.57
N SER A 63 13.05 25.36 27.58
CA SER A 63 11.76 24.70 27.46
C SER A 63 11.60 24.18 26.01
N HIS A 64 11.82 22.87 25.84
CA HIS A 64 11.79 22.22 24.54
C HIS A 64 11.28 20.78 24.68
N PRO A 65 10.46 20.25 23.75
CA PRO A 65 9.89 18.89 23.85
C PRO A 65 10.95 17.79 23.98
N ASN A 66 12.13 17.99 23.38
CA ASN A 66 13.23 17.03 23.39
C ASN A 66 14.34 17.35 24.40
N ILE A 67 14.09 18.22 25.38
CA ILE A 67 14.98 18.53 26.50
C ILE A 67 14.23 18.25 27.80
N VAL A 68 14.92 17.65 28.78
CA VAL A 68 14.33 17.44 30.12
C VAL A 68 14.01 18.79 30.80
N THR A 69 12.80 18.92 31.31
CA THR A 69 12.38 20.15 32.03
C THR A 69 12.89 20.13 33.44
N ILE A 70 13.63 21.18 33.86
CA ILE A 70 14.01 21.41 35.27
C ILE A 70 12.90 22.22 35.93
N TYR A 71 12.38 21.71 37.05
CA TYR A 71 11.30 22.36 37.82
C TYR A 71 11.82 23.23 38.94
N ASP A 72 12.88 22.77 39.63
CA ASP A 72 13.44 23.47 40.79
C ASP A 72 14.90 23.10 41.01
N VAL A 73 15.67 24.01 41.56
CA VAL A 73 17.07 23.82 41.92
C VAL A 73 17.31 24.40 43.32
N GLY A 74 17.75 23.58 44.26
CA GLY A 74 17.96 23.98 45.62
C GLY A 74 19.07 23.26 46.34
N GLU A 75 19.21 23.56 47.62
CA GLU A 75 20.20 22.95 48.51
C GLU A 75 19.54 22.72 49.87
N VAL A 76 19.70 21.54 50.45
CA VAL A 76 19.22 21.14 51.78
C VAL A 76 20.38 20.49 52.51
N ASP A 77 20.67 20.95 53.73
CA ASP A 77 21.78 20.44 54.56
C ASP A 77 23.11 20.35 53.80
N ASN A 78 23.46 21.38 53.06
CA ASN A 78 24.65 21.46 52.20
C ASN A 78 24.65 20.43 51.02
N THR A 79 23.51 19.80 50.74
CA THR A 79 23.38 18.83 49.66
C THR A 79 22.58 19.46 48.52
N PRO A 80 23.17 19.78 47.38
CA PRO A 80 22.47 20.31 46.22
C PRO A 80 21.57 19.28 45.58
N TYR A 81 20.41 19.74 45.11
CA TYR A 81 19.48 18.92 44.34
C TYR A 81 18.93 19.67 43.10
N ILE A 82 18.49 18.90 42.14
CA ILE A 82 17.77 19.35 40.93
C ILE A 82 16.49 18.54 40.84
N ALA A 83 15.34 19.20 40.92
CA ALA A 83 14.03 18.60 40.70
C ALA A 83 13.68 18.78 39.21
N MET A 84 13.38 17.69 38.51
CA MET A 84 13.18 17.69 37.07
C MET A 84 12.06 16.71 36.64
N GLU A 85 11.67 16.78 35.41
CA GLU A 85 10.70 15.89 34.79
C GLU A 85 11.14 14.42 34.97
N LEU A 86 10.20 13.58 35.42
CA LEU A 86 10.40 12.13 35.46
C LEU A 86 10.15 11.58 34.05
N LEU A 87 11.16 11.03 33.44
CA LEU A 87 11.08 10.45 32.09
C LEU A 87 10.78 8.95 32.19
N GLU A 88 9.79 8.51 31.42
CA GLU A 88 9.45 7.10 31.28
C GLU A 88 9.97 6.56 29.94
N GLY A 89 10.91 5.63 30.00
CA GLY A 89 11.55 5.07 28.81
C GLY A 89 12.87 4.40 29.15
N GLU A 90 13.65 4.11 28.14
CA GLU A 90 15.00 3.55 28.26
C GLU A 90 16.04 4.51 27.68
N THR A 91 17.28 4.37 28.10
CA THR A 91 18.37 5.16 27.52
C THR A 91 18.69 4.67 26.10
N LEU A 92 19.14 5.57 25.24
CA LEU A 92 19.59 5.21 23.90
C LEU A 92 20.73 4.16 23.95
N ASP A 93 21.54 4.16 25.00
CA ASP A 93 22.60 3.16 25.23
C ASP A 93 22.03 1.75 25.47
N GLU A 94 20.95 1.64 26.24
CA GLU A 94 20.22 0.38 26.47
C GLU A 94 19.59 -0.11 25.17
N THR A 95 18.87 0.75 24.45
CA THR A 95 18.31 0.42 23.14
C THR A 95 19.36 -0.09 22.17
N MET A 96 20.51 0.59 22.07
CA MET A 96 21.59 0.18 21.17
C MET A 96 22.23 -1.15 21.57
N LYS A 97 22.28 -1.47 22.86
CA LYS A 97 22.75 -2.79 23.34
C LYS A 97 21.79 -3.91 23.01
N HIS A 98 20.49 -3.64 23.07
CA HIS A 98 19.45 -4.64 22.78
C HIS A 98 19.22 -4.85 21.28
N GLU A 99 19.16 -3.77 20.51
CA GLU A 99 18.81 -3.81 19.08
C GLU A 99 20.04 -3.91 18.15
N GLY A 100 21.22 -3.53 18.62
CA GLY A 100 22.42 -3.42 17.79
C GLY A 100 22.27 -2.28 16.77
N LYS A 101 21.97 -2.62 15.51
CA LYS A 101 21.64 -1.65 14.46
C LYS A 101 20.17 -1.26 14.55
N VAL A 102 19.90 0.04 14.65
CA VAL A 102 18.53 0.58 14.74
C VAL A 102 17.93 0.75 13.33
N PRO A 103 16.60 0.55 13.16
CA PRO A 103 15.93 0.85 11.90
C PRO A 103 16.21 2.27 11.42
N LEU A 104 16.48 2.42 10.12
CA LEU A 104 16.90 3.69 9.51
C LEU A 104 15.92 4.85 9.81
N GLU A 105 14.63 4.58 9.77
CA GLU A 105 13.58 5.56 10.01
C GLU A 105 13.65 6.09 11.46
N ASN A 106 13.80 5.20 12.45
CA ASN A 106 13.93 5.57 13.86
C ASN A 106 15.22 6.37 14.09
N ALA A 107 16.34 5.94 13.53
CA ALA A 107 17.62 6.64 13.64
C ALA A 107 17.53 8.07 13.08
N LEU A 108 16.85 8.27 11.97
CA LEU A 108 16.61 9.59 11.38
C LEU A 108 15.66 10.43 12.23
N HIS A 109 14.54 9.86 12.69
CA HIS A 109 13.60 10.58 13.56
C HIS A 109 14.27 11.07 14.85
N TRP A 110 15.02 10.19 15.53
CA TRP A 110 15.76 10.56 16.73
C TRP A 110 16.89 11.55 16.43
N GLY A 111 17.58 11.40 15.31
CA GLY A 111 18.61 12.34 14.87
C GLY A 111 18.06 13.74 14.59
N ILE A 112 16.90 13.86 13.96
CA ILE A 112 16.21 15.13 13.71
C ILE A 112 15.83 15.81 15.02
N GLN A 113 15.26 15.05 15.98
CA GLN A 113 14.87 15.56 17.29
C GLN A 113 16.09 15.99 18.12
N LEU A 114 17.19 15.23 18.06
CA LEU A 114 18.47 15.57 18.69
C LEU A 114 19.02 16.88 18.11
N ALA A 115 19.04 17.01 16.77
CA ALA A 115 19.51 18.22 16.10
C ALA A 115 18.66 19.45 16.43
N ASP A 116 17.34 19.28 16.57
CA ASP A 116 16.40 20.34 16.98
C ASP A 116 16.66 20.82 18.40
N ALA A 117 16.77 19.89 19.34
CA ALA A 117 17.08 20.17 20.73
C ALA A 117 18.43 20.87 20.90
N LEU A 118 19.47 20.41 20.20
CA LEU A 118 20.78 21.05 20.21
C LEU A 118 20.73 22.45 19.60
N SER A 119 19.99 22.62 18.48
CA SER A 119 19.81 23.95 17.87
C SER A 119 19.18 24.95 18.85
N TYR A 120 18.15 24.51 19.57
CA TYR A 120 17.45 25.32 20.56
C TYR A 120 18.37 25.69 21.76
N ALA A 121 19.10 24.70 22.31
CA ALA A 121 20.01 24.95 23.41
C ALA A 121 21.13 25.93 23.00
N HIS A 122 21.75 25.73 21.83
CA HIS A 122 22.82 26.56 21.31
C HIS A 122 22.36 28.01 21.02
N SER A 123 21.13 28.20 20.53
CA SER A 123 20.56 29.54 20.33
C SER A 123 20.35 30.30 21.64
N ASN A 124 20.23 29.59 22.76
CA ASN A 124 20.17 30.16 24.10
C ASN A 124 21.56 30.24 24.79
N GLY A 125 22.65 30.04 24.05
CA GLY A 125 24.01 30.14 24.55
C GLY A 125 24.47 28.95 25.42
N ILE A 126 23.73 27.83 25.39
CA ILE A 126 24.01 26.65 26.21
C ILE A 126 24.55 25.53 25.32
N VAL A 127 25.76 25.06 25.60
CA VAL A 127 26.44 23.93 24.96
C VAL A 127 26.40 22.75 25.92
N HIS A 128 26.03 21.58 25.45
CA HIS A 128 25.82 20.39 26.30
C HIS A 128 27.14 19.76 26.77
N ARG A 129 28.11 19.66 25.90
CA ARG A 129 29.48 19.14 26.11
C ARG A 129 29.64 17.67 26.50
N ASP A 130 28.53 16.97 26.79
CA ASP A 130 28.53 15.53 27.16
C ASP A 130 27.38 14.79 26.45
N ILE A 131 27.21 15.00 25.15
CA ILE A 131 26.23 14.29 24.33
C ILE A 131 26.72 12.85 24.13
N LYS A 132 25.94 11.90 24.68
CA LYS A 132 26.20 10.46 24.61
C LYS A 132 24.88 9.67 24.77
N PRO A 133 24.83 8.40 24.36
CA PRO A 133 23.60 7.61 24.40
C PRO A 133 22.96 7.46 25.77
N SER A 134 23.76 7.42 26.87
CA SER A 134 23.22 7.36 28.24
C SER A 134 22.54 8.65 28.71
N ASN A 135 22.75 9.78 28.02
CA ASN A 135 22.13 11.07 28.31
C ASN A 135 20.94 11.37 27.37
N ILE A 136 20.50 10.38 26.58
CA ILE A 136 19.33 10.47 25.69
C ILE A 136 18.35 9.37 26.10
N ILE A 137 17.16 9.77 26.50
CA ILE A 137 16.09 8.84 26.88
C ILE A 137 15.09 8.77 25.75
N ILE A 138 14.76 7.55 25.32
CA ILE A 138 13.73 7.25 24.33
C ILE A 138 12.42 6.99 25.06
N SER A 139 11.35 7.61 24.61
CA SER A 139 10.01 7.38 25.14
C SER A 139 9.54 5.93 24.92
N LYS A 140 8.63 5.41 25.76
CA LYS A 140 8.12 4.03 25.66
C LYS A 140 7.49 3.69 24.30
N ASP A 141 6.90 4.67 23.64
CA ASP A 141 6.32 4.53 22.29
C ASP A 141 7.35 4.62 21.15
N LYS A 142 8.64 4.82 21.49
CA LYS A 142 9.77 5.02 20.60
C LYS A 142 9.65 6.21 19.61
N ASN A 143 8.65 7.09 19.80
CA ASN A 143 8.40 8.21 18.89
C ASN A 143 9.18 9.46 19.28
N GLY A 144 9.62 9.57 20.53
CA GLY A 144 10.29 10.76 21.05
C GLY A 144 11.59 10.46 21.78
N ILE A 145 12.48 11.42 21.75
CA ILE A 145 13.67 11.44 22.62
C ILE A 145 13.67 12.66 23.52
N LYS A 146 14.35 12.54 24.68
CA LYS A 146 14.66 13.68 25.55
C LYS A 146 16.14 13.64 25.96
N ILE A 147 16.80 14.78 25.81
CA ILE A 147 18.17 14.98 26.27
C ILE A 147 18.16 15.33 27.75
N THR A 148 19.01 14.67 28.50
CA THR A 148 19.20 14.88 29.94
C THR A 148 20.64 15.29 30.21
N ASP A 149 20.92 15.75 31.43
CA ASP A 149 22.29 15.92 31.95
C ASP A 149 23.18 16.85 31.12
N PHE A 150 22.63 18.03 30.74
CA PHE A 150 23.43 19.11 30.18
C PHE A 150 24.62 19.41 31.13
N GLY A 151 25.81 19.19 30.63
CA GLY A 151 27.16 19.56 31.11
C GLY A 151 27.41 19.84 32.59
N ILE A 152 26.57 19.30 33.49
CA ILE A 152 26.56 19.63 34.96
C ILE A 152 27.88 19.23 35.64
N ALA A 153 28.82 18.59 34.92
CA ALA A 153 30.02 18.02 35.51
C ALA A 153 31.31 18.25 34.70
N HIS A 154 31.32 19.08 33.67
CA HIS A 154 32.56 19.35 32.97
C HIS A 154 33.40 20.41 33.72
N LEU A 155 34.45 19.90 34.32
CA LEU A 155 35.55 20.61 34.98
C LEU A 155 36.27 21.54 33.97
N ASP A 156 36.79 22.67 34.45
CA ASP A 156 37.61 23.56 33.66
C ASP A 156 38.82 22.82 33.01
N GLU A 157 39.27 23.35 31.88
CA GLU A 157 40.35 22.86 31.02
C GLU A 157 41.65 22.46 31.75
N ALA A 158 41.82 22.87 33.03
CA ALA A 158 42.96 22.54 33.87
C ALA A 158 42.93 21.13 34.50
N ASP A 159 41.73 20.53 34.64
CA ASP A 159 41.58 19.27 35.39
C ASP A 159 41.69 18.00 34.53
N VAL A 160 41.55 18.08 33.19
CA VAL A 160 41.74 16.92 32.31
C VAL A 160 43.16 16.37 32.40
N THR A 161 44.14 17.23 32.63
CA THR A 161 45.55 16.86 32.76
C THR A 161 45.90 16.29 34.15
N GLN A 162 45.21 16.66 35.21
CA GLN A 162 45.45 16.14 36.56
C GLN A 162 44.71 14.81 36.84
N HIS A 163 43.52 14.60 36.28
CA HIS A 163 42.76 13.36 36.49
C HIS A 163 43.24 12.17 35.67
N THR A 164 43.97 12.37 34.56
CA THR A 164 44.67 11.30 33.86
C THR A 164 45.78 10.65 34.68
N GLN A 165 46.26 11.32 35.72
CA GLN A 165 47.27 10.76 36.65
C GLN A 165 46.66 9.89 37.78
N LEU A 166 45.36 9.97 38.04
CA LEU A 166 44.67 9.27 39.15
C LEU A 166 43.88 8.04 38.75
N GLY A 167 43.84 7.62 37.48
CA GLY A 167 43.18 6.37 37.06
C GLY A 167 41.66 6.38 37.15
N GLU A 168 41.02 7.48 37.52
CA GLU A 168 39.56 7.62 37.44
C GLU A 168 39.12 8.00 36.02
N VAL A 169 38.59 7.06 35.30
CA VAL A 169 38.01 7.26 33.94
C VAL A 169 36.78 8.18 34.06
N LEU A 170 37.00 9.49 33.85
CA LEU A 170 35.92 10.48 33.82
C LEU A 170 35.13 10.35 32.51
N GLY A 171 33.99 9.68 32.53
CA GLY A 171 33.05 9.59 31.40
C GLY A 171 33.41 8.54 30.35
N THR A 172 32.58 8.47 29.31
CA THR A 172 32.80 7.58 28.15
C THR A 172 33.43 8.39 27.01
N PRO A 173 34.77 8.39 26.85
CA PRO A 173 35.48 9.32 25.95
C PRO A 173 35.15 9.09 24.46
N GLN A 174 34.48 7.99 24.14
CA GLN A 174 34.18 7.56 22.79
C GLN A 174 33.29 8.55 21.99
N TYR A 175 32.57 9.45 22.65
CA TYR A 175 31.68 10.45 22.05
C TYR A 175 32.30 11.87 22.10
N MET A 176 33.46 12.05 22.68
CA MET A 176 34.16 13.36 22.76
C MET A 176 34.57 13.85 21.38
N SER A 177 34.47 15.16 21.18
CA SER A 177 35.01 15.80 19.97
C SER A 177 36.53 15.92 19.99
N PRO A 178 37.18 16.04 18.84
CA PRO A 178 38.63 16.26 18.74
C PRO A 178 39.14 17.42 19.60
N GLU A 179 38.44 18.54 19.60
CA GLU A 179 38.78 19.72 20.40
C GLU A 179 38.69 19.47 21.91
N GLN A 180 37.71 18.68 22.37
CA GLN A 180 37.61 18.27 23.78
C GLN A 180 38.75 17.38 24.20
N VAL A 181 39.10 16.40 23.36
CA VAL A 181 40.28 15.51 23.59
C VAL A 181 41.57 16.28 23.65
N LEU A 182 41.70 17.34 22.86
CA LEU A 182 42.91 18.20 22.82
C LEU A 182 42.88 19.30 23.89
N GLY A 183 41.91 19.36 24.81
CA GLY A 183 41.79 20.39 25.83
C GLY A 183 41.54 21.79 25.28
N LYS A 184 40.92 21.88 24.06
CA LYS A 184 40.55 23.16 23.46
C LYS A 184 39.11 23.51 23.83
N THR A 185 38.76 24.80 23.68
CA THR A 185 37.39 25.28 23.97
C THR A 185 36.36 24.53 23.12
N ALA A 186 35.45 23.85 23.79
CA ALA A 186 34.31 23.16 23.17
C ALA A 186 33.15 24.16 22.93
N ASP A 187 32.67 24.22 21.71
CA ASP A 187 31.51 25.02 21.31
C ASP A 187 30.35 24.16 20.81
N ALA A 188 29.30 24.77 20.28
CA ALA A 188 28.12 24.11 19.71
C ALA A 188 28.48 23.00 18.72
N ARG A 189 29.56 23.13 17.95
CA ARG A 189 29.99 22.17 16.94
C ARG A 189 30.63 20.90 17.55
N SER A 190 30.98 20.95 18.82
CA SER A 190 31.43 19.77 19.58
C SER A 190 30.26 18.83 19.84
N ASP A 191 29.09 19.37 20.24
CA ASP A 191 27.86 18.56 20.40
C ASP A 191 27.42 17.94 19.06
N LEU A 192 27.59 18.67 17.95
CA LEU A 192 27.25 18.13 16.61
C LEU A 192 28.19 16.98 16.19
N PHE A 193 29.46 17.02 16.59
CA PHE A 193 30.39 15.89 16.40
C PHE A 193 29.91 14.67 17.18
N SER A 194 29.56 14.84 18.46
CA SER A 194 29.04 13.78 19.33
C SER A 194 27.75 13.19 18.78
N ALA A 195 26.84 14.03 18.26
CA ALA A 195 25.63 13.59 17.54
C ALA A 195 26.00 12.77 16.29
N GLY A 196 27.05 13.14 15.56
CA GLY A 196 27.59 12.37 14.44
C GLY A 196 28.11 10.99 14.83
N VAL A 197 28.79 10.87 15.97
CA VAL A 197 29.22 9.58 16.53
C VAL A 197 28.05 8.69 16.87
N ILE A 198 27.01 9.25 17.51
CA ILE A 198 25.77 8.54 17.85
C ILE A 198 25.06 8.05 16.57
N LEU A 199 24.85 8.92 15.59
CA LEU A 199 24.17 8.57 14.34
C LEU A 199 24.94 7.50 13.56
N TYR A 200 26.28 7.60 13.50
CA TYR A 200 27.11 6.55 12.89
C TYR A 200 26.87 5.20 13.56
N GLN A 201 26.86 5.17 14.90
CA GLN A 201 26.65 3.93 15.65
C GLN A 201 25.23 3.39 15.50
N LEU A 202 24.20 4.23 15.51
CA LEU A 202 22.80 3.82 15.27
C LEU A 202 22.62 3.16 13.91
N LEU A 203 23.26 3.74 12.88
CA LEU A 203 23.10 3.29 11.49
C LEU A 203 23.94 2.06 11.14
N THR A 204 25.09 1.87 11.83
CA THR A 204 26.01 0.78 11.50
C THR A 204 26.09 -0.32 12.56
N GLY A 205 25.62 -0.05 13.80
CA GLY A 205 25.85 -0.89 14.97
C GLY A 205 27.30 -0.86 15.48
N LYS A 206 28.19 -0.10 14.83
CA LYS A 206 29.62 0.00 15.18
C LYS A 206 29.97 1.42 15.59
N LYS A 207 30.93 1.54 16.51
CA LYS A 207 31.46 2.84 16.88
C LYS A 207 32.49 3.32 15.83
N PRO A 208 32.52 4.62 15.47
CA PRO A 208 33.46 5.14 14.48
C PRO A 208 34.93 5.14 14.96
N PHE A 209 35.12 5.15 16.29
CA PHE A 209 36.45 5.08 16.93
C PHE A 209 36.45 4.01 18.01
N GLN A 210 37.38 3.08 17.95
CA GLN A 210 37.49 1.98 18.91
C GLN A 210 38.96 1.55 19.02
N ALA A 211 39.44 1.45 20.25
CA ALA A 211 40.81 1.02 20.55
C ALA A 211 40.88 0.29 21.89
N ASP A 212 41.91 -0.52 22.08
CA ASP A 212 42.13 -1.31 23.30
C ASP A 212 42.58 -0.45 24.48
N THR A 213 43.23 0.70 24.21
CA THR A 213 43.70 1.61 25.25
C THR A 213 43.03 2.98 25.12
N LEU A 214 42.85 3.65 26.27
CA LEU A 214 42.33 5.01 26.31
C LEU A 214 43.21 5.99 25.50
N ALA A 215 44.52 5.89 25.61
CA ALA A 215 45.44 6.77 24.89
C ALA A 215 45.32 6.63 23.37
N THR A 216 45.22 5.39 22.87
CA THR A 216 45.02 5.11 21.44
C THR A 216 43.66 5.61 20.97
N LEU A 217 42.59 5.43 21.77
CA LEU A 217 41.27 5.94 21.45
C LEU A 217 41.25 7.47 21.33
N LEU A 218 41.85 8.18 22.30
CA LEU A 218 41.97 9.65 22.26
C LEU A 218 42.76 10.11 21.05
N PHE A 219 43.86 9.41 20.71
CA PHE A 219 44.62 9.69 19.50
C PHE A 219 43.80 9.54 18.23
N GLN A 220 43.05 8.43 18.10
CA GLN A 220 42.16 8.22 16.96
C GLN A 220 41.10 9.32 16.83
N ILE A 221 40.43 9.67 17.94
CA ILE A 221 39.45 10.75 17.94
C ILE A 221 40.06 12.07 17.49
N ALA A 222 41.25 12.38 17.94
CA ALA A 222 41.92 13.65 17.63
C ALA A 222 42.44 13.73 16.18
N THR A 223 42.93 12.61 15.61
CA THR A 223 43.73 12.65 14.38
C THR A 223 43.24 11.79 13.24
N GLU A 224 42.66 10.62 13.52
CA GLU A 224 42.27 9.65 12.48
C GLU A 224 40.84 9.85 11.98
N ASN A 225 40.63 9.73 10.67
CA ASN A 225 39.27 9.70 10.14
C ASN A 225 38.63 8.33 10.40
N PRO A 226 37.34 8.29 10.74
CA PRO A 226 36.64 7.03 10.89
C PRO A 226 36.54 6.31 9.53
N GLU A 227 36.24 5.01 9.57
CA GLU A 227 35.89 4.27 8.36
C GLU A 227 34.66 4.92 7.70
N PRO A 228 34.73 5.26 6.39
CA PRO A 228 33.60 5.89 5.71
C PRO A 228 32.31 5.07 5.84
N ILE A 229 31.21 5.69 6.29
CA ILE A 229 29.96 4.99 6.51
C ILE A 229 29.44 4.26 5.25
N GLY A 230 29.80 4.77 4.07
CA GLY A 230 29.43 4.16 2.80
C GLY A 230 30.08 2.80 2.53
N GLN A 231 31.16 2.43 3.23
CA GLN A 231 31.80 1.11 3.13
C GLN A 231 31.11 0.09 4.05
N ILE A 232 30.62 0.53 5.21
CA ILE A 232 29.97 -0.34 6.19
C ILE A 232 28.48 -0.52 5.88
N ALA A 233 27.80 0.54 5.42
CA ALA A 233 26.39 0.57 5.12
C ALA A 233 26.15 1.14 3.70
N PRO A 234 26.49 0.36 2.65
CA PRO A 234 26.37 0.81 1.27
C PRO A 234 24.92 1.08 0.82
N GLU A 235 23.95 0.51 1.52
CA GLU A 235 22.51 0.68 1.28
C GLU A 235 21.97 2.06 1.66
N LEU A 236 22.67 2.82 2.49
CA LEU A 236 22.21 4.14 2.92
C LEU A 236 22.19 5.15 1.77
N PRO A 237 21.24 6.11 1.76
CA PRO A 237 21.22 7.20 0.79
C PRO A 237 22.50 8.04 0.77
N GLY A 238 22.90 8.48 -0.41
CA GLY A 238 24.12 9.27 -0.59
C GLY A 238 24.14 10.56 0.24
N THR A 239 22.99 11.24 0.37
CA THR A 239 22.82 12.44 1.19
C THR A 239 23.07 12.18 2.68
N LEU A 240 22.59 11.04 3.19
CA LEU A 240 22.81 10.67 4.59
C LEU A 240 24.27 10.32 4.86
N LYS A 241 24.92 9.57 3.94
CA LYS A 241 26.37 9.29 4.03
C LYS A 241 27.18 10.58 4.12
N GLN A 242 26.91 11.54 3.24
CA GLN A 242 27.57 12.84 3.25
C GLN A 242 27.33 13.62 4.56
N THR A 243 26.11 13.55 5.11
CA THR A 243 25.75 14.19 6.38
C THR A 243 26.60 13.62 7.53
N ILE A 244 26.69 12.29 7.65
CA ILE A 244 27.50 11.66 8.70
C ILE A 244 28.98 11.95 8.52
N ASP A 245 29.52 11.85 7.31
CA ASP A 245 30.92 12.15 7.02
C ASP A 245 31.27 13.62 7.30
N LYS A 246 30.34 14.56 7.10
CA LYS A 246 30.50 15.98 7.43
C LYS A 246 30.51 16.20 8.94
N LEU A 247 29.64 15.55 9.71
CA LEU A 247 29.61 15.64 11.18
C LEU A 247 30.93 15.20 11.82
N LEU A 248 31.57 14.15 11.28
CA LEU A 248 32.78 13.53 11.84
C LEU A 248 34.09 14.18 11.37
N LYS A 249 34.05 15.34 10.68
CA LYS A 249 35.22 16.11 10.32
C LYS A 249 35.99 16.58 11.57
N LYS A 250 37.32 16.46 11.54
CA LYS A 250 38.16 16.81 12.68
C LYS A 250 38.15 18.31 12.99
N LYS A 251 38.15 19.14 11.96
CA LYS A 251 38.11 20.59 12.11
C LYS A 251 36.66 21.08 12.27
N PRO A 252 36.32 21.81 13.35
CA PRO A 252 34.96 22.30 13.58
C PRO A 252 34.37 23.13 12.45
N GLU A 253 35.16 23.94 11.76
CA GLU A 253 34.77 24.78 10.64
C GLU A 253 34.38 23.98 9.39
N LYS A 254 34.70 22.68 9.30
CA LYS A 254 34.31 21.78 8.22
C LYS A 254 33.05 20.97 8.53
N ARG A 255 32.47 21.14 9.72
CA ARG A 255 31.24 20.50 10.17
C ARG A 255 30.03 21.36 9.81
N PHE A 256 28.83 20.91 10.20
CA PHE A 256 27.65 21.78 10.28
C PHE A 256 27.92 22.89 11.31
N GLN A 257 27.47 24.10 11.03
CA GLN A 257 27.69 25.23 11.90
C GLN A 257 26.55 25.42 12.91
N SER A 258 25.43 24.79 12.73
CA SER A 258 24.30 24.82 13.66
C SER A 258 23.51 23.50 13.67
N GLY A 259 22.77 23.26 14.75
CA GLY A 259 21.81 22.16 14.82
C GLY A 259 20.69 22.27 13.78
N ALA A 260 20.31 23.51 13.40
CA ALA A 260 19.31 23.74 12.36
C ALA A 260 19.78 23.26 10.98
N GLU A 261 21.03 23.49 10.61
CA GLU A 261 21.60 22.94 9.36
C GLU A 261 21.59 21.40 9.36
N LEU A 262 21.98 20.79 10.49
CA LEU A 262 21.94 19.33 10.64
C LEU A 262 20.51 18.79 10.53
N LYS A 263 19.55 19.40 11.24
CA LYS A 263 18.12 19.05 11.15
C LYS A 263 17.63 19.04 9.71
N HIS A 264 17.93 20.10 8.96
CA HIS A 264 17.52 20.23 7.57
C HIS A 264 18.14 19.13 6.68
N ALA A 265 19.42 18.81 6.85
CA ALA A 265 20.08 17.75 6.09
C ALA A 265 19.50 16.35 6.38
N LEU A 266 19.16 16.05 7.64
CA LEU A 266 18.51 14.80 8.04
C LEU A 266 17.07 14.71 7.51
N GLN A 267 16.30 15.80 7.56
CA GLN A 267 14.95 15.87 7.00
C GLN A 267 14.97 15.65 5.48
N THR A 268 15.91 16.25 4.76
CA THR A 268 16.07 16.01 3.33
C THR A 268 16.34 14.53 3.03
N SER A 269 17.21 13.89 3.84
CA SER A 269 17.48 12.45 3.68
C SER A 269 16.27 11.59 3.96
N LEU A 270 15.45 11.92 4.97
CA LEU A 270 14.20 11.23 5.28
C LEU A 270 13.18 11.36 4.14
N ASN A 271 13.01 12.56 3.57
CA ASN A 271 12.11 12.79 2.46
C ASN A 271 12.49 11.95 1.22
N ILE A 272 13.77 11.87 0.88
CA ILE A 272 14.28 11.04 -0.23
C ILE A 272 13.95 9.55 0.00
N ILE A 273 14.08 9.06 1.24
CA ILE A 273 13.74 7.68 1.58
C ILE A 273 12.24 7.44 1.44
N ASN A 274 11.42 8.36 1.94
CA ASN A 274 9.96 8.24 1.85
C ASN A 274 9.47 8.29 0.40
N GLU A 275 10.06 9.14 -0.44
CA GLU A 275 9.78 9.18 -1.88
C GLU A 275 10.21 7.89 -2.58
N SER A 276 11.37 7.31 -2.22
CA SER A 276 11.82 6.04 -2.80
C SER A 276 10.92 4.87 -2.37
N ASN A 277 10.50 4.82 -1.11
CA ASN A 277 9.58 3.81 -0.59
C ASN A 277 8.18 3.94 -1.21
N GLN A 278 7.67 5.15 -1.43
CA GLN A 278 6.42 5.40 -2.16
C GLN A 278 6.52 4.98 -3.62
N SER A 279 7.65 5.22 -4.28
CA SER A 279 7.86 4.80 -5.68
C SER A 279 7.97 3.27 -5.82
N GLU A 280 8.46 2.55 -4.82
CA GLU A 280 8.46 1.07 -4.79
C GLU A 280 7.06 0.49 -4.52
N GLN A 281 6.24 1.13 -3.69
CA GLN A 281 4.83 0.76 -3.50
C GLN A 281 3.97 1.06 -4.73
N GLU A 282 4.26 2.13 -5.49
CA GLU A 282 3.60 2.41 -6.77
C GLU A 282 3.97 1.41 -7.87
N HIS A 283 5.11 0.71 -7.80
CA HIS A 283 5.47 -0.33 -8.78
C HIS A 283 4.60 -1.59 -8.72
N HIS A 284 3.80 -1.83 -7.69
CA HIS A 284 2.75 -2.84 -7.67
C HIS A 284 1.42 -2.36 -8.28
N SER A 285 1.29 -1.11 -8.65
CA SER A 285 0.11 -0.62 -9.38
C SER A 285 0.21 -1.04 -10.86
N LEU A 286 -0.83 -1.76 -11.33
CA LEU A 286 -0.96 -2.10 -12.75
C LEU A 286 -0.74 -0.86 -13.63
N PRO A 287 0.09 -0.93 -14.69
CA PRO A 287 0.32 0.20 -15.57
C PRO A 287 -1.01 0.78 -16.09
N ILE A 288 -1.11 2.10 -16.20
CA ILE A 288 -2.33 2.80 -16.66
C ILE A 288 -2.90 2.18 -17.93
N LYS A 289 -2.06 1.80 -18.90
CA LYS A 289 -2.44 1.12 -20.14
C LYS A 289 -3.18 -0.20 -19.91
N LEU A 290 -2.80 -0.97 -18.88
CA LEU A 290 -3.44 -2.22 -18.53
C LEU A 290 -4.74 -2.00 -17.76
N LYS A 291 -4.77 -1.03 -16.85
CA LYS A 291 -5.99 -0.65 -16.12
C LYS A 291 -7.11 -0.22 -17.08
N TRP A 292 -6.81 0.67 -18.03
CA TRP A 292 -7.78 1.12 -19.02
C TRP A 292 -8.24 -0.01 -19.95
N SER A 293 -7.33 -0.88 -20.37
CA SER A 293 -7.68 -2.05 -21.19
C SER A 293 -8.62 -2.99 -20.44
N LEU A 294 -8.36 -3.29 -19.16
CA LEU A 294 -9.23 -4.14 -18.34
C LEU A 294 -10.60 -3.53 -18.10
N ILE A 295 -10.67 -2.23 -17.79
CA ILE A 295 -11.95 -1.53 -17.56
C ILE A 295 -12.80 -1.55 -18.83
N MET A 296 -12.22 -1.21 -19.98
CA MET A 296 -12.95 -1.22 -21.26
C MET A 296 -13.39 -2.62 -21.66
N SER A 297 -12.53 -3.64 -21.49
CA SER A 297 -12.89 -5.03 -21.72
C SER A 297 -14.04 -5.49 -20.83
N PHE A 298 -14.07 -5.08 -19.56
CA PHE A 298 -15.14 -5.40 -18.63
C PHE A 298 -16.47 -4.76 -19.03
N ILE A 299 -16.46 -3.46 -19.39
CA ILE A 299 -17.67 -2.76 -19.85
C ILE A 299 -18.22 -3.42 -21.11
N VAL A 300 -17.37 -3.70 -22.09
CA VAL A 300 -17.78 -4.36 -23.34
C VAL A 300 -18.31 -5.77 -23.07
N SER A 301 -17.69 -6.52 -22.18
CA SER A 301 -18.16 -7.87 -21.80
C SER A 301 -19.57 -7.83 -21.19
N ILE A 302 -19.85 -6.91 -20.30
CA ILE A 302 -21.19 -6.75 -19.71
C ILE A 302 -22.20 -6.37 -20.79
N THR A 303 -21.85 -5.39 -21.64
CA THR A 303 -22.74 -4.94 -22.73
C THR A 303 -23.09 -6.09 -23.68
N LEU A 304 -22.08 -6.86 -24.12
CA LEU A 304 -22.29 -8.01 -25.00
C LEU A 304 -23.08 -9.13 -24.32
N ALA A 305 -22.87 -9.37 -23.02
CA ALA A 305 -23.64 -10.37 -22.27
C ALA A 305 -25.12 -10.00 -22.18
N VAL A 306 -25.43 -8.72 -21.87
CA VAL A 306 -26.81 -8.24 -21.78
C VAL A 306 -27.49 -8.25 -23.15
N CYS A 307 -26.87 -7.64 -24.17
CA CYS A 307 -27.43 -7.58 -25.51
C CYS A 307 -27.54 -8.99 -26.14
N GLY A 308 -26.53 -9.84 -25.97
CA GLY A 308 -26.53 -11.20 -26.47
C GLY A 308 -27.61 -12.06 -25.82
N SER A 309 -27.81 -11.96 -24.48
CA SER A 309 -28.87 -12.66 -23.77
C SER A 309 -30.25 -12.21 -24.22
N TYR A 310 -30.46 -10.90 -24.36
CA TYR A 310 -31.73 -10.35 -24.86
C TYR A 310 -32.02 -10.82 -26.29
N TYR A 311 -31.04 -10.72 -27.18
CA TYR A 311 -31.18 -11.16 -28.57
C TYR A 311 -31.45 -12.67 -28.68
N TYR A 312 -30.77 -13.49 -27.88
CA TYR A 312 -30.98 -14.93 -27.81
C TYR A 312 -32.42 -15.27 -27.37
N GLN A 313 -32.93 -14.62 -26.34
CA GLN A 313 -34.34 -14.86 -25.87
C GLN A 313 -35.34 -14.47 -26.94
N LEU A 314 -35.20 -13.30 -27.55
CA LEU A 314 -36.08 -12.81 -28.59
C LEU A 314 -36.11 -13.77 -29.80
N GLN A 315 -34.94 -14.25 -30.21
CA GLN A 315 -34.85 -15.14 -31.36
C GLN A 315 -35.43 -16.53 -31.07
N LYS A 316 -35.19 -17.04 -29.85
CA LYS A 316 -35.74 -18.33 -29.41
C LYS A 316 -37.29 -18.29 -29.37
N GLU A 317 -37.90 -17.23 -28.87
CA GLU A 317 -39.36 -17.04 -28.89
C GLU A 317 -39.88 -16.96 -30.32
N THR A 318 -39.20 -16.23 -31.19
CA THR A 318 -39.60 -16.13 -32.60
C THR A 318 -39.56 -17.48 -33.31
N MET A 319 -38.50 -18.27 -33.08
CA MET A 319 -38.38 -19.63 -33.64
C MET A 319 -39.47 -20.57 -33.12
N LEU A 320 -39.76 -20.55 -31.83
CA LEU A 320 -40.86 -21.35 -31.25
C LEU A 320 -42.22 -20.97 -31.84
N ASN A 321 -42.48 -19.67 -31.99
CA ASN A 321 -43.72 -19.20 -32.60
C ASN A 321 -43.85 -19.64 -34.06
N GLN A 322 -42.74 -19.68 -34.82
CA GLN A 322 -42.78 -20.24 -36.19
C GLN A 322 -43.10 -21.74 -36.19
N VAL A 323 -42.53 -22.51 -35.26
CA VAL A 323 -42.84 -23.95 -35.16
C VAL A 323 -44.31 -24.15 -34.74
N TYR A 324 -44.87 -23.32 -33.85
CA TYR A 324 -46.29 -23.36 -33.48
C TYR A 324 -47.19 -23.04 -34.67
N GLN A 325 -46.87 -22.00 -35.44
CA GLN A 325 -47.63 -21.65 -36.64
C GLN A 325 -47.58 -22.75 -37.69
N TYR A 326 -46.39 -23.32 -37.94
CA TYR A 326 -46.24 -24.45 -38.86
C TYR A 326 -47.05 -25.68 -38.41
N GLY A 327 -46.87 -26.10 -37.15
CA GLY A 327 -47.59 -27.24 -36.58
C GLY A 327 -49.10 -27.04 -36.55
N ALA A 328 -49.55 -25.82 -36.23
CA ALA A 328 -50.97 -25.50 -36.24
C ALA A 328 -51.56 -25.55 -37.67
N SER A 329 -50.84 -25.02 -38.64
CA SER A 329 -51.27 -25.05 -40.04
C SER A 329 -51.31 -26.48 -40.58
N LEU A 330 -50.29 -27.28 -40.24
CA LEU A 330 -50.22 -28.69 -40.64
C LEU A 330 -51.33 -29.51 -39.97
N SER A 331 -51.59 -29.30 -38.66
CA SER A 331 -52.69 -29.99 -37.96
C SER A 331 -54.07 -29.66 -38.55
N LYS A 332 -54.33 -28.40 -38.93
CA LYS A 332 -55.58 -28.00 -39.60
C LYS A 332 -55.65 -28.62 -40.99
N PHE A 333 -54.58 -28.65 -41.76
CA PHE A 333 -54.58 -29.28 -43.07
C PHE A 333 -54.91 -30.77 -42.99
N ILE A 334 -54.21 -31.50 -42.09
CA ILE A 334 -54.45 -32.92 -41.87
C ILE A 334 -55.91 -33.18 -41.41
N ALA A 335 -56.38 -32.33 -40.47
CA ALA A 335 -57.78 -32.44 -39.99
C ALA A 335 -58.80 -32.26 -41.10
N SER A 336 -58.56 -31.37 -42.05
CA SER A 336 -59.41 -31.11 -43.20
C SER A 336 -59.39 -32.25 -44.21
N GLU A 337 -58.23 -32.79 -44.51
CA GLU A 337 -58.04 -33.89 -45.48
C GLU A 337 -58.58 -35.22 -44.96
N THR A 338 -58.55 -35.46 -43.64
CA THR A 338 -59.05 -36.72 -43.04
C THR A 338 -60.47 -36.67 -42.57
N ALA A 339 -61.22 -35.55 -42.75
CA ALA A 339 -62.53 -35.38 -42.25
C ALA A 339 -63.56 -36.29 -42.93
N GLU A 340 -63.46 -36.54 -44.23
CA GLU A 340 -64.36 -37.39 -44.99
C GLU A 340 -64.16 -38.86 -44.65
N GLU A 341 -62.89 -39.31 -44.52
CA GLU A 341 -62.58 -40.69 -44.15
C GLU A 341 -62.99 -40.99 -42.69
N VAL A 342 -62.78 -40.04 -41.75
CA VAL A 342 -63.26 -40.22 -40.37
C VAL A 342 -64.79 -40.31 -40.32
N LEU A 343 -65.52 -39.51 -41.08
CA LEU A 343 -66.98 -39.52 -41.16
C LEU A 343 -67.51 -40.83 -41.76
N SER A 344 -66.82 -41.35 -42.77
CA SER A 344 -67.16 -42.60 -43.43
C SER A 344 -66.67 -43.85 -42.71
N GLU A 345 -65.96 -43.70 -41.62
CA GLU A 345 -65.25 -44.74 -40.84
C GLU A 345 -64.29 -45.59 -41.68
N ASP A 346 -63.66 -44.98 -42.73
CA ASP A 346 -62.65 -45.66 -43.57
C ASP A 346 -61.27 -45.66 -42.91
N TRP A 347 -61.16 -46.49 -41.88
CA TRP A 347 -59.98 -46.57 -41.06
C TRP A 347 -58.75 -47.12 -41.84
N ALA A 348 -58.93 -47.87 -42.90
CA ALA A 348 -57.82 -48.40 -43.70
C ALA A 348 -57.13 -47.29 -44.49
N ASN A 349 -57.90 -46.39 -45.10
CA ASN A 349 -57.29 -45.23 -45.78
C ASN A 349 -56.64 -44.23 -44.79
N ILE A 350 -57.17 -44.05 -43.58
CA ILE A 350 -56.55 -43.24 -42.53
C ILE A 350 -55.24 -43.80 -42.12
N GLU A 351 -55.05 -45.09 -41.95
CA GLU A 351 -53.77 -45.72 -41.59
C GLU A 351 -52.71 -45.48 -42.66
N LEU A 352 -53.07 -45.68 -43.94
CA LEU A 352 -52.18 -45.39 -45.07
C LEU A 352 -51.82 -43.91 -45.14
N PHE A 353 -52.80 -43.02 -44.92
CA PHE A 353 -52.54 -41.56 -44.86
C PHE A 353 -51.58 -41.18 -43.75
N VAL A 354 -51.71 -41.75 -42.56
CA VAL A 354 -50.83 -41.49 -41.40
C VAL A 354 -49.40 -41.92 -41.73
N LEU A 355 -49.22 -43.13 -42.26
CA LEU A 355 -47.87 -43.65 -42.60
C LEU A 355 -47.16 -42.81 -43.67
N ASP A 356 -47.91 -42.37 -44.71
CA ASP A 356 -47.36 -41.53 -45.77
C ASP A 356 -46.96 -40.12 -45.28
N ASN A 357 -47.80 -39.51 -44.44
CA ASN A 357 -47.54 -38.14 -43.96
C ASN A 357 -46.50 -38.07 -42.85
N VAL A 358 -46.36 -39.06 -41.99
CA VAL A 358 -45.33 -39.08 -40.95
C VAL A 358 -43.93 -39.01 -41.61
N ASN A 359 -43.71 -39.81 -42.68
CA ASN A 359 -42.42 -39.84 -43.36
C ASN A 359 -42.16 -38.57 -44.19
N LYS A 360 -43.18 -38.02 -44.88
CA LYS A 360 -43.04 -36.81 -45.72
C LYS A 360 -42.86 -35.53 -44.93
N GLN A 361 -43.42 -35.42 -43.73
CA GLN A 361 -43.46 -34.20 -42.94
C GLN A 361 -42.51 -34.24 -41.73
N ASP A 362 -41.64 -35.27 -41.63
CA ASP A 362 -40.68 -35.46 -40.52
C ASP A 362 -41.34 -35.38 -39.13
N LEU A 363 -42.54 -36.01 -39.00
CA LEU A 363 -43.28 -36.05 -37.74
C LEU A 363 -42.77 -37.17 -36.84
N LYS A 364 -42.71 -36.92 -35.54
CA LYS A 364 -42.42 -37.98 -34.57
C LYS A 364 -43.55 -38.98 -34.43
N TYR A 365 -44.77 -38.50 -34.54
CA TYR A 365 -46.00 -39.31 -34.61
C TYR A 365 -47.14 -38.49 -35.16
N LEU A 366 -48.10 -39.21 -35.71
CA LEU A 366 -49.42 -38.69 -36.07
C LEU A 366 -50.46 -39.70 -35.59
N LYS A 367 -51.43 -39.21 -34.76
CA LYS A 367 -52.52 -40.03 -34.24
C LYS A 367 -53.85 -39.39 -34.65
N ILE A 368 -54.73 -40.18 -35.19
CA ILE A 368 -56.10 -39.75 -35.50
C ILE A 368 -57.05 -40.53 -34.63
N LEU A 369 -57.91 -39.81 -33.91
CA LEU A 369 -58.87 -40.32 -32.95
C LEU A 369 -60.30 -40.13 -33.45
N ASP A 370 -61.15 -41.09 -33.13
CA ASP A 370 -62.60 -40.97 -33.37
C ASP A 370 -63.28 -40.16 -32.24
N HIS A 371 -64.58 -39.95 -32.35
CA HIS A 371 -65.36 -39.22 -31.34
C HIS A 371 -65.39 -39.89 -29.95
N ASN A 372 -64.99 -41.19 -29.85
CA ASN A 372 -64.85 -41.91 -28.59
C ASN A 372 -63.47 -41.88 -28.01
N ASN A 373 -62.51 -41.04 -28.54
CA ASN A 373 -61.09 -41.00 -28.20
C ASN A 373 -60.39 -42.35 -28.41
N ILE A 374 -60.82 -43.17 -29.37
CA ILE A 374 -60.11 -44.37 -29.76
C ILE A 374 -59.10 -44.02 -30.92
N ILE A 375 -57.89 -44.49 -30.83
CA ILE A 375 -56.88 -44.27 -31.86
C ILE A 375 -57.20 -45.14 -33.08
N ARG A 376 -57.53 -44.51 -34.21
CA ARG A 376 -57.95 -45.14 -35.44
C ARG A 376 -56.84 -45.09 -36.52
N GLY A 377 -55.94 -44.13 -36.41
CA GLY A 377 -54.75 -44.06 -37.20
C GLY A 377 -53.52 -43.72 -36.32
N SER A 378 -52.45 -44.49 -36.46
CA SER A 378 -51.18 -44.23 -35.74
C SER A 378 -50.01 -44.78 -36.56
N ASN A 379 -48.85 -44.13 -36.46
CA ASN A 379 -47.63 -44.67 -37.00
C ASN A 379 -46.99 -45.72 -36.03
N ALA A 380 -47.64 -46.03 -34.92
CA ALA A 380 -47.26 -47.11 -34.02
C ALA A 380 -48.38 -48.17 -33.95
N ASP A 381 -48.12 -49.30 -34.61
CA ASP A 381 -49.13 -50.38 -34.79
C ASP A 381 -49.75 -50.91 -33.46
N ASN A 382 -48.97 -50.89 -32.39
CA ASN A 382 -49.40 -51.36 -31.08
C ASN A 382 -50.39 -50.42 -30.36
N GLU A 383 -50.68 -49.26 -30.89
CA GLU A 383 -51.63 -48.28 -30.31
C GLU A 383 -53.00 -48.29 -30.99
N LEU A 384 -53.12 -48.89 -32.19
CA LEU A 384 -54.40 -48.94 -32.93
C LEU A 384 -55.49 -49.64 -32.12
N GLY A 385 -56.68 -49.05 -32.13
CA GLY A 385 -57.85 -49.55 -31.38
C GLY A 385 -57.85 -49.32 -29.87
N SER A 386 -56.74 -48.77 -29.32
CA SER A 386 -56.68 -48.44 -27.92
C SER A 386 -57.28 -47.04 -27.60
N SER A 387 -57.69 -46.83 -26.35
CA SER A 387 -58.16 -45.51 -25.92
C SER A 387 -56.94 -44.58 -25.72
N TYR A 388 -57.00 -43.37 -26.27
CA TYR A 388 -55.97 -42.38 -26.14
C TYR A 388 -55.73 -41.96 -24.68
N LYS A 389 -54.56 -42.17 -24.18
CA LYS A 389 -54.18 -41.70 -22.86
C LYS A 389 -53.64 -40.27 -22.98
N ASN A 390 -54.37 -39.33 -22.38
CA ASN A 390 -53.96 -37.91 -22.39
C ASN A 390 -52.53 -37.73 -21.81
N ILE A 391 -51.66 -37.16 -22.60
CA ILE A 391 -50.28 -36.93 -22.22
C ILE A 391 -50.24 -35.78 -21.21
N LYS A 392 -49.62 -36.03 -20.04
CA LYS A 392 -49.40 -34.96 -19.06
C LYS A 392 -48.30 -34.03 -19.54
N PRO A 393 -48.51 -32.71 -19.63
CA PRO A 393 -47.47 -31.77 -20.00
C PRO A 393 -46.33 -31.79 -18.96
N VAL A 394 -45.08 -31.81 -19.39
CA VAL A 394 -43.90 -31.78 -18.49
C VAL A 394 -43.55 -30.34 -18.13
N LEU A 395 -43.78 -29.38 -19.02
CA LEU A 395 -43.33 -28.00 -18.87
C LEU A 395 -44.45 -26.96 -18.98
N ARG A 396 -45.32 -27.02 -20.01
CA ARG A 396 -46.31 -25.98 -20.33
C ARG A 396 -47.41 -26.51 -21.21
N GLU A 397 -48.61 -25.96 -21.06
CA GLU A 397 -49.74 -26.12 -21.98
C GLU A 397 -50.12 -24.75 -22.51
N GLU A 398 -50.21 -24.60 -23.82
CA GLU A 398 -50.55 -23.34 -24.50
C GLU A 398 -51.68 -23.58 -25.49
N VAL A 399 -52.48 -22.55 -25.74
CA VAL A 399 -53.52 -22.59 -26.79
C VAL A 399 -53.11 -21.59 -27.87
N PHE A 400 -52.85 -22.11 -29.07
CA PHE A 400 -52.54 -21.29 -30.23
C PHE A 400 -53.56 -21.54 -31.34
N SER A 401 -54.28 -20.49 -31.73
CA SER A 401 -55.26 -20.58 -32.84
C SER A 401 -56.27 -21.75 -32.71
N GLN A 402 -56.81 -22.00 -31.50
CA GLN A 402 -57.74 -23.10 -31.13
C GLN A 402 -57.10 -24.50 -31.06
N ILE A 403 -55.79 -24.59 -31.15
CA ILE A 403 -55.04 -25.84 -31.04
C ILE A 403 -54.34 -25.88 -29.68
N GLN A 404 -54.48 -26.98 -28.96
CA GLN A 404 -53.75 -27.20 -27.71
C GLN A 404 -52.36 -27.71 -28.01
N ILE A 405 -51.36 -27.04 -27.44
CA ILE A 405 -49.97 -27.40 -27.59
C ILE A 405 -49.44 -27.86 -26.23
N LYS A 406 -48.93 -29.07 -26.16
CA LYS A 406 -48.33 -29.63 -24.94
C LYS A 406 -46.87 -29.98 -25.17
N HIS A 407 -46.02 -29.53 -24.25
CA HIS A 407 -44.62 -29.89 -24.27
C HIS A 407 -44.39 -31.14 -23.41
N TYR A 408 -43.85 -32.18 -23.97
CA TYR A 408 -43.56 -33.41 -23.22
C TYR A 408 -42.28 -34.10 -23.75
N LEU A 409 -41.78 -35.07 -22.97
CA LEU A 409 -40.63 -35.88 -23.35
C LEU A 409 -41.12 -37.16 -24.04
N HIS A 410 -40.81 -37.32 -25.32
CA HIS A 410 -41.01 -38.55 -26.06
C HIS A 410 -39.64 -39.18 -26.37
N GLN A 411 -39.43 -40.42 -25.90
CA GLN A 411 -38.15 -41.12 -26.07
C GLN A 411 -36.90 -40.26 -25.69
N ASN A 412 -37.03 -39.50 -24.61
CA ASN A 412 -35.96 -38.58 -24.14
C ASN A 412 -35.72 -37.35 -25.03
N GLU A 413 -36.60 -37.04 -25.98
CA GLU A 413 -36.59 -35.84 -26.81
C GLU A 413 -37.78 -34.93 -26.48
N LEU A 414 -37.50 -33.62 -26.39
CA LEU A 414 -38.56 -32.63 -26.20
C LEU A 414 -39.44 -32.59 -27.48
N THR A 415 -40.72 -32.92 -27.33
CA THR A 415 -41.67 -33.02 -28.42
C THR A 415 -42.88 -32.15 -28.14
N LEU A 416 -43.37 -31.46 -29.16
CA LEU A 416 -44.61 -30.71 -29.14
C LEU A 416 -45.74 -31.60 -29.60
N ASP A 417 -46.75 -31.84 -28.72
CA ASP A 417 -48.00 -32.43 -29.10
C ASP A 417 -49.01 -31.33 -29.45
N LEU A 418 -49.41 -31.28 -30.71
CA LEU A 418 -50.43 -30.36 -31.19
C LEU A 418 -51.74 -31.14 -31.37
N SER A 419 -52.74 -30.73 -30.62
CA SER A 419 -54.07 -31.36 -30.68
C SER A 419 -55.05 -30.46 -31.39
N ALA A 420 -55.55 -30.93 -32.55
CA ALA A 420 -56.53 -30.22 -33.38
C ALA A 420 -57.85 -31.03 -33.54
N PRO A 421 -58.99 -30.39 -33.44
CA PRO A 421 -60.31 -31.08 -33.70
C PRO A 421 -60.51 -31.33 -35.21
N ILE A 422 -61.03 -32.48 -35.57
CA ILE A 422 -61.56 -32.78 -36.89
C ILE A 422 -63.03 -32.36 -36.91
N ILE A 423 -63.35 -31.34 -37.69
CA ILE A 423 -64.66 -30.74 -37.72
C ILE A 423 -65.32 -31.00 -39.08
N PHE A 424 -66.51 -31.58 -39.08
CA PHE A 424 -67.35 -31.68 -40.26
C PHE A 424 -68.60 -30.84 -40.05
N GLN A 425 -68.89 -29.91 -40.96
CA GLN A 425 -69.91 -28.87 -40.85
C GLN A 425 -69.73 -28.00 -39.56
N THR A 426 -70.27 -28.40 -38.45
CA THR A 426 -70.12 -27.68 -37.15
C THR A 426 -69.88 -28.63 -35.98
N THR A 427 -69.75 -29.93 -36.26
CA THR A 427 -69.59 -30.97 -35.25
C THR A 427 -68.21 -31.54 -35.23
N GLU A 428 -67.59 -31.68 -34.05
CA GLU A 428 -66.28 -32.37 -33.86
C GLU A 428 -66.58 -33.88 -34.01
N ILE A 429 -65.95 -34.51 -35.02
CA ILE A 429 -66.12 -35.93 -35.33
C ILE A 429 -64.88 -36.75 -34.91
N GLY A 430 -63.84 -36.10 -34.53
CA GLY A 430 -62.57 -36.72 -34.10
C GLY A 430 -61.52 -35.69 -33.72
N ARG A 431 -60.33 -36.16 -33.42
CA ARG A 431 -59.25 -35.30 -33.03
C ARG A 431 -57.93 -35.84 -33.57
N ILE A 432 -57.02 -34.90 -33.90
CA ILE A 432 -55.69 -35.22 -34.33
C ILE A 432 -54.69 -34.86 -33.23
N HIS A 433 -53.71 -35.72 -33.04
CA HIS A 433 -52.53 -35.44 -32.24
C HIS A 433 -51.28 -35.57 -33.14
N LEU A 434 -50.53 -34.48 -33.22
CA LEU A 434 -49.37 -34.40 -34.09
C LEU A 434 -48.12 -34.09 -33.25
N GLY A 435 -47.11 -34.94 -33.32
CA GLY A 435 -45.83 -34.79 -32.57
C GLY A 435 -44.76 -34.16 -33.43
N LEU A 436 -44.31 -32.95 -33.08
CA LEU A 436 -43.16 -32.27 -33.70
C LEU A 436 -41.93 -32.28 -32.80
N SER A 437 -40.77 -32.61 -33.33
CA SER A 437 -39.52 -32.53 -32.60
C SER A 437 -39.09 -31.09 -32.39
N GLN A 438 -38.65 -30.76 -31.16
CA GLN A 438 -38.01 -29.46 -30.87
C GLN A 438 -36.49 -29.47 -31.16
N LYS A 439 -35.93 -30.62 -31.50
CA LYS A 439 -34.50 -30.78 -31.74
C LYS A 439 -33.91 -29.82 -32.79
N PRO A 440 -34.60 -29.51 -33.92
CA PRO A 440 -34.09 -28.48 -34.84
C PRO A 440 -33.97 -27.10 -34.21
N VAL A 441 -34.90 -26.70 -33.34
CA VAL A 441 -34.86 -25.40 -32.63
C VAL A 441 -33.69 -25.40 -31.62
N GLU A 442 -33.49 -26.49 -30.89
CA GLU A 442 -32.39 -26.62 -29.94
C GLU A 442 -31.04 -26.57 -30.65
N ASN A 443 -30.86 -27.27 -31.77
CA ASN A 443 -29.63 -27.27 -32.55
C ASN A 443 -29.33 -25.89 -33.12
N LEU A 444 -30.33 -25.20 -33.69
CA LEU A 444 -30.17 -23.83 -34.18
C LEU A 444 -29.83 -22.84 -33.04
N SER A 445 -30.48 -22.97 -31.89
CA SER A 445 -30.21 -22.12 -30.74
C SER A 445 -28.78 -22.34 -30.17
N GLN A 446 -28.29 -23.58 -30.18
CA GLN A 446 -26.88 -23.87 -29.80
C GLN A 446 -25.88 -23.28 -30.81
N GLN A 447 -26.11 -23.43 -32.10
CA GLN A 447 -25.27 -22.82 -33.14
C GLN A 447 -25.23 -21.29 -32.98
N MET A 448 -26.37 -20.68 -32.70
CA MET A 448 -26.48 -19.25 -32.44
C MET A 448 -25.67 -18.83 -31.20
N LEU A 449 -25.73 -19.59 -30.09
CA LEU A 449 -24.92 -19.34 -28.91
C LEU A 449 -23.43 -19.41 -29.21
N TRP A 450 -22.98 -20.38 -30.00
CA TRP A 450 -21.58 -20.47 -30.44
C TRP A 450 -21.19 -19.27 -31.29
N ALA A 451 -22.02 -18.85 -32.24
CA ALA A 451 -21.75 -17.67 -33.07
C ALA A 451 -21.65 -16.38 -32.24
N LEU A 452 -22.60 -16.16 -31.32
CA LEU A 452 -22.58 -15.02 -30.40
C LEU A 452 -21.34 -15.04 -29.49
N SER A 453 -20.94 -16.21 -29.00
CA SER A 453 -19.74 -16.38 -28.19
C SER A 453 -18.45 -16.02 -28.97
N ILE A 454 -18.34 -16.46 -30.21
CA ILE A 454 -17.19 -16.13 -31.07
C ILE A 454 -17.14 -14.61 -31.33
N ILE A 455 -18.26 -13.98 -31.66
CA ILE A 455 -18.36 -12.53 -31.86
C ILE A 455 -17.98 -11.79 -30.58
N ALA A 456 -18.45 -12.24 -29.43
CA ALA A 456 -18.11 -11.63 -28.14
C ALA A 456 -16.60 -11.71 -27.85
N ILE A 457 -16.00 -12.89 -28.00
CA ILE A 457 -14.55 -13.09 -27.77
C ILE A 457 -13.72 -12.23 -28.71
N THR A 458 -14.03 -12.23 -30.01
CA THR A 458 -13.28 -11.45 -31.01
C THR A 458 -13.40 -9.95 -30.76
N THR A 459 -14.59 -9.47 -30.37
CA THR A 459 -14.81 -8.05 -30.04
C THR A 459 -14.04 -7.66 -28.77
N ILE A 460 -14.08 -8.47 -27.70
CA ILE A 460 -13.32 -8.21 -26.47
C ILE A 460 -11.82 -8.17 -26.75
N LEU A 461 -11.29 -9.10 -27.52
CA LEU A 461 -9.87 -9.11 -27.89
C LEU A 461 -9.49 -7.89 -28.72
N ALA A 462 -10.31 -7.50 -29.68
CA ALA A 462 -10.06 -6.32 -30.53
C ALA A 462 -10.07 -5.01 -29.70
N VAL A 463 -11.05 -4.84 -28.81
CA VAL A 463 -11.13 -3.67 -27.92
C VAL A 463 -9.97 -3.66 -26.91
N SER A 464 -9.63 -4.81 -26.33
CA SER A 464 -8.50 -4.96 -25.42
C SER A 464 -7.18 -4.57 -26.08
N PHE A 465 -6.94 -5.06 -27.29
CA PHE A 465 -5.76 -4.74 -28.09
C PHE A 465 -5.72 -3.26 -28.48
N SER A 466 -6.82 -2.70 -28.95
CA SER A 466 -6.91 -1.30 -29.33
C SER A 466 -6.65 -0.36 -28.17
N THR A 467 -7.30 -0.58 -27.01
CA THR A 467 -7.12 0.23 -25.81
C THR A 467 -5.71 0.08 -25.22
N TYR A 468 -5.10 -1.10 -25.29
CA TYR A 468 -3.70 -1.30 -24.89
C TYR A 468 -2.74 -0.50 -25.79
N MET A 469 -2.96 -0.53 -27.13
CA MET A 469 -2.15 0.23 -28.08
C MET A 469 -2.28 1.74 -27.89
N LEU A 470 -3.49 2.26 -27.69
CA LEU A 470 -3.73 3.66 -27.37
C LEU A 470 -3.05 4.05 -26.04
N GLY A 471 -3.21 3.23 -25.01
CA GLY A 471 -2.54 3.45 -23.73
C GLY A 471 -1.01 3.49 -23.85
N ARG A 472 -0.43 2.69 -24.75
CA ARG A 472 1.02 2.70 -25.06
C ARG A 472 1.45 3.99 -25.75
N GLN A 473 0.62 4.55 -26.65
CA GLN A 473 0.91 5.80 -27.36
C GLN A 473 0.93 7.01 -26.42
N VAL A 474 0.15 6.97 -25.33
CA VAL A 474 0.11 8.04 -24.30
C VAL A 474 1.18 7.82 -23.23
N SER A 475 1.36 6.59 -22.74
CA SER A 475 2.29 6.32 -21.61
C SER A 475 3.76 6.51 -21.99
N ARG A 476 4.16 6.23 -23.25
CA ARG A 476 5.56 6.36 -23.70
C ARG A 476 6.05 7.81 -23.64
N PRO A 477 5.38 8.80 -24.24
CA PRO A 477 5.79 10.22 -24.15
C PRO A 477 5.88 10.71 -22.71
N ILE A 478 4.92 10.35 -21.84
CA ILE A 478 4.92 10.75 -20.43
C ILE A 478 6.14 10.18 -19.71
N SER A 479 6.49 8.92 -19.94
CA SER A 479 7.69 8.32 -19.33
C SER A 479 8.99 8.97 -19.82
N THR A 480 9.02 9.45 -21.08
CA THR A 480 10.17 10.16 -21.64
C THR A 480 10.36 11.51 -20.94
N ILE A 481 9.29 12.27 -20.74
CA ILE A 481 9.35 13.56 -20.00
C ILE A 481 9.79 13.33 -18.56
N ASN A 482 9.20 12.36 -17.87
CA ASN A 482 9.55 12.07 -16.48
C ASN A 482 11.03 11.68 -16.33
N ARG A 483 11.58 10.91 -17.28
CA ARG A 483 13.02 10.60 -17.32
C ARG A 483 13.84 11.86 -17.56
N ALA A 484 13.43 12.71 -18.48
CA ALA A 484 14.14 13.96 -18.80
C ALA A 484 14.13 14.93 -17.61
N MET A 485 13.00 15.05 -16.88
CA MET A 485 12.92 15.82 -15.65
C MET A 485 13.86 15.29 -14.56
N LYS A 486 13.94 13.98 -14.38
CA LYS A 486 14.88 13.36 -13.42
C LYS A 486 16.36 13.61 -13.78
N GLU A 487 16.70 13.69 -15.05
CA GLU A 487 18.08 14.04 -15.46
C GLU A 487 18.43 15.49 -15.14
N ILE A 488 17.50 16.43 -15.34
CA ILE A 488 17.66 17.83 -14.93
C ILE A 488 17.79 17.95 -13.39
N GLU A 489 17.00 17.21 -12.63
CA GLU A 489 17.09 17.16 -11.16
C GLU A 489 18.45 16.69 -10.66
N LYS A 490 19.09 15.76 -11.37
CA LYS A 490 20.46 15.29 -11.08
C LYS A 490 21.56 16.30 -11.47
N GLY A 491 21.21 17.45 -12.03
CA GLY A 491 22.15 18.47 -12.48
C GLY A 491 22.65 18.28 -13.91
N HIS A 492 22.09 17.33 -14.68
CA HIS A 492 22.44 17.12 -16.09
C HIS A 492 21.64 18.09 -17.00
N TYR A 493 21.91 19.39 -16.89
CA TYR A 493 21.16 20.44 -17.58
C TYR A 493 21.33 20.44 -19.11
N SER A 494 22.29 19.70 -19.64
CA SER A 494 22.49 19.51 -21.09
C SER A 494 21.59 18.44 -21.71
N TYR A 495 20.80 17.68 -20.90
CA TYR A 495 19.89 16.66 -21.40
C TYR A 495 18.77 17.27 -22.24
N ARG A 496 18.48 16.67 -23.42
CA ARG A 496 17.42 17.10 -24.36
C ARG A 496 16.62 15.89 -24.83
N ILE A 497 15.35 16.13 -25.17
CA ILE A 497 14.49 15.07 -25.72
C ILE A 497 14.68 15.00 -27.22
N SER A 498 15.43 14.01 -27.71
CA SER A 498 15.80 13.88 -29.13
C SER A 498 14.67 13.42 -30.06
N THR A 499 13.47 13.14 -29.55
CA THR A 499 12.34 12.59 -30.32
C THR A 499 11.52 13.70 -30.95
N LYS A 500 11.55 13.81 -32.28
CA LYS A 500 10.71 14.75 -33.04
C LYS A 500 9.29 14.22 -33.18
N ARG A 501 8.30 14.97 -32.71
CA ARG A 501 6.86 14.71 -32.84
C ARG A 501 6.15 15.98 -33.27
N HIS A 502 5.00 15.81 -33.96
CA HIS A 502 4.20 16.93 -34.47
C HIS A 502 2.82 17.06 -33.78
N ASP A 503 2.64 16.34 -32.67
CA ASP A 503 1.44 16.35 -31.83
C ASP A 503 1.64 17.19 -30.54
N GLU A 504 0.65 17.16 -29.65
CA GLU A 504 0.65 17.88 -28.38
C GLU A 504 1.84 17.47 -27.48
N PHE A 505 2.27 16.22 -27.56
CA PHE A 505 3.47 15.75 -26.86
C PHE A 505 4.74 16.35 -27.45
N GLY A 506 4.77 16.60 -28.77
CA GLY A 506 5.88 17.30 -29.41
C GLY A 506 6.01 18.75 -28.93
N GLN A 507 4.88 19.45 -28.74
CA GLN A 507 4.88 20.80 -28.15
C GLN A 507 5.40 20.78 -26.69
N LEU A 508 5.00 19.76 -25.91
CA LEU A 508 5.46 19.59 -24.54
C LEU A 508 6.96 19.28 -24.46
N PHE A 509 7.51 18.47 -25.38
CA PHE A 509 8.94 18.20 -25.48
C PHE A 509 9.74 19.47 -25.79
N ASN A 510 9.26 20.28 -26.74
CA ASN A 510 9.89 21.55 -27.08
C ASN A 510 9.86 22.54 -25.90
N ALA A 511 8.74 22.61 -25.17
CA ALA A 511 8.64 23.45 -23.98
C ALA A 511 9.62 23.01 -22.87
N PHE A 512 9.77 21.70 -22.66
CA PHE A 512 10.76 21.15 -21.74
C PHE A 512 12.19 21.50 -22.17
N ASP A 513 12.56 21.30 -23.44
CA ASP A 513 13.89 21.59 -23.94
C ASP A 513 14.24 23.09 -23.82
N ASN A 514 13.26 23.99 -24.09
CA ASN A 514 13.41 25.43 -23.89
C ASN A 514 13.64 25.81 -22.42
N MET A 515 12.95 25.14 -21.49
CA MET A 515 13.16 25.32 -20.05
C MET A 515 14.57 24.85 -19.65
N ALA A 516 15.01 23.68 -20.13
CA ALA A 516 16.33 23.12 -19.84
C ALA A 516 17.47 24.01 -20.35
N VAL A 517 17.30 24.67 -21.52
CA VAL A 517 18.25 25.70 -22.02
C VAL A 517 18.40 26.84 -21.03
N LYS A 518 17.28 27.41 -20.57
CA LYS A 518 17.30 28.56 -19.63
C LYS A 518 17.99 28.19 -18.30
N ILE A 519 17.71 26.98 -17.75
CA ILE A 519 18.35 26.52 -16.51
C ILE A 519 19.86 26.36 -16.72
N GLN A 520 20.29 25.79 -17.86
CA GLN A 520 21.70 25.63 -18.19
C GLN A 520 22.41 26.99 -18.30
N GLU A 521 21.81 28.00 -18.98
CA GLU A 521 22.37 29.36 -19.09
C GLU A 521 22.51 30.06 -17.72
N GLU A 522 21.54 29.82 -16.79
CA GLU A 522 21.62 30.37 -15.44
C GLU A 522 22.70 29.72 -14.61
N ASP A 523 22.90 28.41 -14.74
CA ASP A 523 23.95 27.67 -14.05
C ASP A 523 25.35 28.08 -14.53
N GLU A 524 25.54 28.21 -15.85
CA GLU A 524 26.79 28.72 -16.45
C GLU A 524 27.12 30.16 -16.02
N LYS A 525 26.10 31.05 -15.90
CA LYS A 525 26.28 32.40 -15.37
C LYS A 525 26.68 32.45 -13.89
N LYS A 526 26.19 31.50 -13.10
CA LYS A 526 26.59 31.34 -11.67
C LYS A 526 28.02 30.82 -11.55
N SER A 527 28.38 29.83 -12.35
CA SER A 527 29.72 29.22 -12.36
C SER A 527 30.81 30.20 -12.85
N SER A 528 30.48 31.17 -13.73
CA SER A 528 31.41 32.17 -14.22
C SER A 528 31.58 33.38 -13.28
N LYS A 529 30.77 33.50 -12.21
CA LYS A 529 30.83 34.55 -11.18
C LYS A 529 31.46 34.06 -9.86
N SER A 530 31.71 32.78 -9.68
CA SER A 530 32.46 32.19 -8.58
C SER A 530 33.90 31.90 -8.97
#